data_ce11b71b546a45839158e1a8a0350430
#
_entry.id   ce11b71b546a45839158e1a8a0350430
#
_cell.length_a   1.000
_cell.length_b   1.000
_cell.length_c   1.000
_cell.angle_alpha   90.00
_cell.angle_beta   90.00
_cell.angle_gamma   90.00
#
_symmetry.space_group_name_H-M   'P 1'
#
loop_
_entity.id
_entity.type
_entity.pdbx_description
1 polymer ?
#
loop_
_entity_poly.entity_id
_entity_poly.type
_entity_poly.pdbx_seq_one_letter_code
_entity_poly.pdbx_strand_id
1 'polypeptide(L)'
;PWTNAAGVASVRELDGKDKPVDGPLYNAMVHPLTPFAIRGVIWYQGEGNVGDGLWYYHRMRALIQGWRKAWGQGDFPFYYAQLTPLNWGGKPKDQH
;
A
#
# COMPACT_ATOMS: atom_id res chain seq x y z
N PRO A 1 -2.77 8.70 2.65
CA PRO A 1 -2.26 7.34 2.47
C PRO A 1 -3.29 6.27 2.77
N TRP A 2 -3.07 5.12 2.19
CA TRP A 2 -3.97 3.98 2.33
C TRP A 2 -3.50 3.00 3.41
N THR A 3 -2.38 3.29 4.06
CA THR A 3 -1.84 2.42 5.10
C THR A 3 -2.47 2.74 6.45
N ASN A 4 -2.40 1.76 7.35
CA ASN A 4 -2.84 1.99 8.73
C ASN A 4 -1.64 1.89 9.68
N ALA A 5 -1.87 2.25 10.94
CA ALA A 5 -0.80 2.32 11.92
C ALA A 5 -0.10 0.98 12.11
N ALA A 6 -0.88 -0.09 12.20
CA ALA A 6 -0.30 -1.41 12.45
C ALA A 6 0.60 -1.85 11.31
N GLY A 7 0.20 -1.54 10.06
CA GLY A 7 0.99 -1.91 8.90
C GLY A 7 2.31 -1.17 8.86
N VAL A 8 2.28 0.14 9.06
CA VAL A 8 3.51 0.93 9.03
C VAL A 8 4.45 0.47 10.15
N ALA A 9 3.91 0.24 11.34
CA ALA A 9 4.73 -0.19 12.46
C ALA A 9 5.35 -1.57 12.23
N SER A 10 4.74 -2.41 11.39
CA SER A 10 5.24 -3.76 11.17
C SER A 10 6.42 -3.82 10.21
N VAL A 11 6.74 -2.74 9.50
CA VAL A 11 7.82 -2.72 8.52
C VAL A 11 8.96 -1.89 9.08
N ARG A 12 10.04 -2.57 9.49
CA ARG A 12 11.14 -1.90 10.17
C ARG A 12 11.81 -0.85 9.30
N GLU A 13 11.87 -1.08 8.00
CA GLU A 13 12.52 -0.14 7.10
C GLU A 13 11.83 1.21 7.03
N LEU A 14 10.58 1.27 7.45
CA LEU A 14 9.86 2.55 7.50
C LEU A 14 9.99 3.26 8.82
N ASP A 15 10.70 2.67 9.77
CA ASP A 15 10.87 3.26 11.09
C ASP A 15 11.61 4.58 10.95
N GLY A 16 11.03 5.64 11.47
CA GLY A 16 11.62 6.96 11.36
C GLY A 16 11.37 7.63 10.01
N LYS A 17 10.84 6.90 9.04
CA LYS A 17 10.53 7.45 7.73
C LYS A 17 9.06 7.79 7.59
N ASP A 18 8.20 6.86 7.98
CA ASP A 18 6.75 7.06 7.94
C ASP A 18 6.22 6.92 9.36
N LYS A 19 5.24 7.76 9.70
CA LYS A 19 4.61 7.66 11.01
C LYS A 19 3.62 6.51 11.03
N PRO A 20 3.61 5.69 12.10
CA PRO A 20 2.64 4.61 12.20
C PRO A 20 1.28 5.13 12.65
N VAL A 21 0.59 5.80 11.75
CA VAL A 21 -0.75 6.32 12.00
C VAL A 21 -1.67 5.85 10.90
N ASP A 22 -2.97 5.82 11.18
CA ASP A 22 -3.94 5.48 10.16
C ASP A 22 -4.04 6.64 9.17
N GLY A 23 -3.84 6.35 7.89
CA GLY A 23 -3.91 7.37 6.88
C GLY A 23 -5.34 7.84 6.64
N PRO A 24 -5.51 9.07 6.14
CA PRO A 24 -6.86 9.59 5.91
C PRO A 24 -7.66 8.76 4.91
N LEU A 25 -7.03 8.27 3.85
CA LEU A 25 -7.72 7.45 2.87
C LEU A 25 -8.10 6.11 3.45
N TYR A 26 -7.24 5.53 4.29
CA TYR A 26 -7.56 4.30 4.98
C TYR A 26 -8.78 4.51 5.88
N ASN A 27 -8.77 5.56 6.67
CA ASN A 27 -9.87 5.79 7.60
C ASN A 27 -11.20 6.05 6.90
N ALA A 28 -11.17 6.77 5.79
CA ALA A 28 -12.40 7.15 5.12
C ALA A 28 -12.95 6.05 4.22
N MET A 29 -12.08 5.29 3.57
CA MET A 29 -12.51 4.40 2.50
C MET A 29 -12.36 2.92 2.83
N VAL A 30 -11.46 2.57 3.70
CA VAL A 30 -11.13 1.16 3.97
C VAL A 30 -11.67 0.72 5.32
N HIS A 31 -11.40 1.47 6.35
CA HIS A 31 -11.78 1.09 7.71
C HIS A 31 -13.27 0.75 7.84
N PRO A 32 -14.18 1.51 7.22
CA PRO A 32 -15.61 1.16 7.33
C PRO A 32 -15.97 -0.19 6.73
N LEU A 33 -15.13 -0.74 5.87
CA LEU A 33 -15.39 -2.03 5.23
C LEU A 33 -14.86 -3.20 6.03
N THR A 34 -14.01 -2.97 7.03
CA THR A 34 -13.37 -4.06 7.74
C THR A 34 -14.32 -5.00 8.46
N PRO A 35 -15.53 -4.61 8.88
CA PRO A 35 -16.45 -5.57 9.48
C PRO A 35 -16.96 -6.62 8.50
N PHE A 36 -16.79 -6.40 7.19
CA PHE A 36 -17.31 -7.31 6.19
C PHE A 36 -16.18 -8.22 5.72
N ALA A 37 -16.44 -9.53 5.68
CA ALA A 37 -15.44 -10.48 5.20
C ALA A 37 -15.16 -10.25 3.72
N ILE A 38 -13.91 -10.48 3.32
CA ILE A 38 -13.51 -10.35 1.92
C ILE A 38 -12.74 -11.59 1.52
N ARG A 39 -12.69 -11.86 0.20
CA ARG A 39 -11.91 -12.97 -0.32
C ARG A 39 -10.51 -12.57 -0.70
N GLY A 40 -10.27 -11.29 -0.91
CA GLY A 40 -8.96 -10.80 -1.30
C GLY A 40 -9.06 -9.38 -1.77
N VAL A 41 -7.95 -8.84 -2.25
CA VAL A 41 -7.85 -7.47 -2.71
C VAL A 41 -7.20 -7.45 -4.08
N ILE A 42 -7.72 -6.61 -4.96
CA ILE A 42 -7.08 -6.30 -6.23
C ILE A 42 -6.71 -4.84 -6.17
N TRP A 43 -5.43 -4.57 -6.28
CA TRP A 43 -4.89 -3.23 -6.07
C TRP A 43 -4.36 -2.66 -7.37
N TYR A 44 -4.82 -1.48 -7.73
CA TYR A 44 -4.33 -0.80 -8.91
C TYR A 44 -4.23 0.68 -8.61
N GLN A 45 -3.11 1.10 -8.06
CA GLN A 45 -2.88 2.47 -7.63
C GLN A 45 -1.38 2.63 -7.52
N GLY A 46 -0.91 3.85 -7.46
CA GLY A 46 0.50 4.09 -7.25
C GLY A 46 1.14 4.86 -8.37
N GLU A 47 0.36 5.43 -9.28
CA GLU A 47 0.94 6.24 -10.33
C GLU A 47 1.77 7.35 -9.75
N GLY A 48 1.34 7.90 -8.62
CA GLY A 48 2.10 8.97 -7.98
C GLY A 48 3.34 8.47 -7.26
N ASN A 49 3.52 7.15 -7.18
CA ASN A 49 4.66 6.57 -6.48
C ASN A 49 5.70 5.99 -7.43
N VAL A 50 5.58 6.25 -8.72
CA VAL A 50 6.46 5.62 -9.69
C VAL A 50 7.92 5.89 -9.39
N GLY A 51 8.25 7.03 -8.81
CA GLY A 51 9.63 7.36 -8.49
C GLY A 51 10.12 6.92 -7.14
N ASP A 52 9.27 6.26 -6.35
CA ASP A 52 9.64 5.92 -4.98
C ASP A 52 10.63 4.77 -4.88
N GLY A 53 10.70 3.92 -5.86
CA GLY A 53 11.66 2.82 -5.83
C GLY A 53 11.46 1.89 -4.65
N LEU A 54 12.52 1.66 -3.90
CA LEU A 54 12.51 0.72 -2.79
C LEU A 54 11.51 1.13 -1.71
N TRP A 55 11.32 2.44 -1.52
CA TRP A 55 10.36 2.89 -0.51
C TRP A 55 8.95 2.48 -0.86
N TYR A 56 8.61 2.46 -2.14
CA TYR A 56 7.29 1.99 -2.55
C TYR A 56 7.11 0.51 -2.18
N TYR A 57 8.14 -0.29 -2.36
CA TYR A 57 8.10 -1.69 -1.98
C TYR A 57 7.81 -1.85 -0.49
N HIS A 58 8.52 -1.11 0.35
CA HIS A 58 8.30 -1.20 1.79
C HIS A 58 6.92 -0.70 2.19
N ARG A 59 6.45 0.35 1.54
CA ARG A 59 5.12 0.87 1.83
C ARG A 59 4.02 -0.07 1.37
N MET A 60 4.24 -0.80 0.28
CA MET A 60 3.28 -1.81 -0.15
C MET A 60 3.22 -2.95 0.86
N ARG A 61 4.36 -3.36 1.39
CA ARG A 61 4.37 -4.37 2.45
C ARG A 61 3.57 -3.90 3.65
N ALA A 62 3.75 -2.64 4.03
CA ALA A 62 3.00 -2.07 5.16
C ALA A 62 1.51 -2.07 4.89
N LEU A 63 1.11 -1.73 3.68
CA LEU A 63 -0.30 -1.72 3.32
C LEU A 63 -0.90 -3.12 3.41
N ILE A 64 -0.23 -4.11 2.83
CA ILE A 64 -0.74 -5.47 2.83
C ILE A 64 -0.84 -6.02 4.24
N GLN A 65 0.20 -5.85 5.03
CA GLN A 65 0.22 -6.38 6.39
C GLN A 65 -0.80 -5.68 7.27
N GLY A 66 -0.94 -4.36 7.11
CA GLY A 66 -1.89 -3.61 7.91
C GLY A 66 -3.32 -3.97 7.58
N TRP A 67 -3.64 -4.14 6.31
CA TRP A 67 -4.99 -4.54 5.91
C TRP A 67 -5.32 -5.95 6.37
N ARG A 68 -4.36 -6.88 6.23
CA ARG A 68 -4.59 -8.24 6.71
C ARG A 68 -4.87 -8.27 8.20
N LYS A 69 -4.15 -7.44 8.96
CA LYS A 69 -4.39 -7.36 10.39
C LYS A 69 -5.74 -6.75 10.69
N ALA A 70 -6.13 -5.72 9.95
CA ALA A 70 -7.40 -5.05 10.20
C ALA A 70 -8.59 -5.97 9.97
N TRP A 71 -8.51 -6.81 8.92
CA TRP A 71 -9.60 -7.75 8.67
C TRP A 71 -9.59 -8.96 9.56
N GLY A 72 -8.41 -9.35 10.05
CA GLY A 72 -8.32 -10.49 10.95
C GLY A 72 -8.69 -11.83 10.33
N GLN A 73 -8.59 -11.94 9.01
CA GLN A 73 -8.94 -13.17 8.30
C GLN A 73 -7.74 -14.02 7.93
N GLY A 74 -6.55 -13.65 8.39
CA GLY A 74 -5.34 -14.33 7.99
C GLY A 74 -4.80 -13.74 6.70
N ASP A 75 -4.02 -14.52 5.98
CA ASP A 75 -3.29 -14.03 4.82
C ASP A 75 -4.13 -14.19 3.55
N PHE A 76 -5.19 -13.41 3.45
CA PHE A 76 -6.00 -13.47 2.23
C PHE A 76 -5.18 -12.97 1.05
N PRO A 77 -5.55 -13.38 -0.18
CA PRO A 77 -4.80 -12.97 -1.37
C PRO A 77 -4.82 -11.46 -1.58
N PHE A 78 -3.70 -10.94 -1.99
CA PHE A 78 -3.56 -9.52 -2.28
C PHE A 78 -2.81 -9.41 -3.61
N TYR A 79 -3.53 -9.04 -4.66
CA TYR A 79 -2.95 -8.92 -5.99
C TYR A 79 -2.84 -7.46 -6.36
N TYR A 80 -1.73 -7.08 -6.98
CA TYR A 80 -1.62 -5.71 -7.47
C TYR A 80 -1.11 -5.73 -8.90
N ALA A 81 -1.56 -4.76 -9.68
CA ALA A 81 -1.20 -4.67 -11.07
C ALA A 81 0.11 -3.91 -11.21
N GLN A 82 0.97 -4.42 -12.09
CA GLN A 82 2.19 -3.70 -12.44
C GLN A 82 1.78 -2.51 -13.28
N LEU A 83 2.12 -1.31 -12.83
CA LEU A 83 1.79 -0.12 -13.58
C LEU A 83 2.59 -0.06 -14.86
N THR A 84 1.95 0.40 -15.92
CA THR A 84 2.65 0.59 -17.17
C THR A 84 3.68 1.69 -17.02
N PRO A 85 4.90 1.50 -17.48
CA PRO A 85 5.90 2.57 -17.44
C PRO A 85 5.40 3.76 -18.23
N LEU A 86 5.47 4.94 -17.64
CA LEU A 86 5.03 6.15 -18.27
C LEU A 86 6.20 7.05 -18.49
N ASN A 87 6.12 7.87 -19.54
CA ASN A 87 7.16 8.80 -19.87
C ASN A 87 6.91 10.11 -19.17
N TRP A 88 6.98 10.08 -17.87
CA TRP A 88 6.75 11.27 -17.07
C TRP A 88 7.78 12.34 -17.43
N GLY A 89 7.34 13.52 -17.72
CA GLY A 89 8.24 14.59 -18.04
C GLY A 89 8.81 14.50 -19.44
N GLY A 90 8.30 13.63 -20.26
CA GLY A 90 8.72 13.55 -21.64
C GLY A 90 10.04 12.88 -21.87
N LYS A 91 10.57 12.16 -20.91
CA LYS A 91 11.83 11.51 -21.10
C LYS A 91 11.68 10.05 -21.25
N PRO A 92 12.11 9.49 -22.36
CA PRO A 92 12.03 8.05 -22.58
C PRO A 92 13.12 7.39 -21.79
N LYS A 93 12.86 7.03 -20.61
CA LYS A 93 13.87 6.41 -19.84
C LYS A 93 13.62 4.98 -19.70
N ASP A 94 14.59 4.33 -19.20
CA ASP A 94 14.39 2.96 -18.83
C ASP A 94 13.69 3.00 -17.58
N GLN A 95 12.45 2.94 -17.65
CA GLN A 95 11.67 3.15 -16.53
C GLN A 95 11.60 2.00 -15.62
N HIS A 96 12.29 1.00 -15.83
CA HIS A 96 12.16 -0.18 -15.03
C HIS A 96 13.46 -0.84 -14.73
#